data_0bbf2ffe287bc7ff59267e7a4675c98d
#
_entry.id   0bbf2ffe287bc7ff59267e7a4675c98d
#
_cell.length_a   1.000
_cell.length_b   1.000
_cell.length_c   1.000
_cell.angle_alpha   90.00
_cell.angle_beta   90.00
_cell.angle_gamma   90.00
#
_symmetry.space_group_name_H-M   'P 1'
#
loop_
_entity.id
_entity.type
_entity.pdbx_description
1 polymer ?
#
loop_
_entity_poly.entity_id
_entity_poly.type
_entity_poly.pdbx_seq_one_letter_code
_entity_poly.pdbx_strand_id
1 'polypeptide(L)'
;IPDMKIDNLMCTKRSFVEGRELEDNAFVIMNLKGSESVQAGAQVYCWASSINSGARHYHKIRVVGSKASLEWDDERPNQMLYEIEGEPSRVLERGAGYLTDEARVEDRIGGGHAEGLFEAWSNLYARFAVAMADADKGVYGDFWYPDVKAGAQGIKWIEKCVESADKGSAWVDYE
;
A
#
# COMPACT_ATOMS: atom_id res chain seq x y z
N ILE A 1 -7.82 -0.48 3.18
CA ILE A 1 -8.93 0.29 3.82
C ILE A 1 -9.76 0.84 2.67
N PRO A 2 -10.89 0.18 2.33
CA PRO A 2 -11.63 0.47 1.08
C PRO A 2 -12.22 1.88 1.00
N ASP A 3 -12.56 2.47 2.14
CA ASP A 3 -13.19 3.79 2.25
C ASP A 3 -12.21 4.92 2.59
N MET A 4 -10.90 4.65 2.50
CA MET A 4 -9.86 5.64 2.74
C MET A 4 -9.83 6.67 1.61
N LYS A 5 -9.97 7.95 1.97
CA LYS A 5 -9.89 9.08 1.03
C LYS A 5 -8.95 10.15 1.57
N ILE A 6 -8.07 10.62 0.71
CA ILE A 6 -7.17 11.72 1.04
C ILE A 6 -7.97 13.02 1.02
N ASP A 7 -7.77 13.86 2.02
CA ASP A 7 -8.34 15.20 2.10
C ASP A 7 -7.38 16.23 1.51
N ASN A 8 -6.18 16.25 2.04
CA ASN A 8 -5.10 17.09 1.55
C ASN A 8 -3.74 16.41 1.79
N LEU A 9 -2.71 16.89 1.14
CA LEU A 9 -1.36 16.38 1.32
C LEU A 9 -0.31 17.49 1.31
N MET A 10 0.83 17.18 1.90
CA MET A 10 2.06 17.96 1.85
C MET A 10 3.20 17.05 1.41
N CYS A 11 4.02 17.52 0.48
CA CYS A 11 5.17 16.78 -0.02
C CYS A 11 6.43 17.64 0.00
N THR A 12 7.54 17.05 0.45
CA THR A 12 8.88 17.57 0.22
C THR A 12 9.67 16.59 -0.63
N LYS A 13 10.36 17.08 -1.65
CA LYS A 13 11.20 16.27 -2.53
C LYS A 13 12.58 16.92 -2.71
N ARG A 14 13.60 16.10 -2.88
CA ARG A 14 14.98 16.53 -3.09
C ARG A 14 15.71 15.57 -4.03
N SER A 15 16.63 16.13 -4.82
CA SER A 15 17.66 15.35 -5.49
C SER A 15 18.99 15.62 -4.78
N PHE A 16 19.61 14.56 -4.26
CA PHE A 16 20.89 14.60 -3.55
C PHE A 16 22.06 14.16 -4.44
N VAL A 17 21.77 13.35 -5.45
CA VAL A 17 22.77 12.87 -6.39
C VAL A 17 22.91 13.85 -7.54
N GLU A 18 24.13 14.36 -7.75
CA GLU A 18 24.45 15.30 -8.82
C GLU A 18 24.07 14.72 -10.21
N GLY A 19 23.49 15.56 -11.05
CA GLY A 19 23.09 15.19 -12.43
C GLY A 19 21.75 14.46 -12.55
N ARG A 20 21.02 14.19 -11.47
CA ARG A 20 19.66 13.66 -11.54
C ARG A 20 18.65 14.78 -11.84
N GLU A 21 17.82 14.53 -12.83
CA GLU A 21 16.72 15.45 -13.21
C GLU A 21 15.51 15.31 -12.27
N LEU A 22 15.24 14.08 -11.80
CA LEU A 22 14.15 13.78 -10.87
C LEU A 22 14.66 13.66 -9.44
N GLU A 23 13.74 13.81 -8.50
CA GLU A 23 14.02 13.60 -7.08
C GLU A 23 14.45 12.14 -6.81
N ASP A 24 15.31 11.98 -5.84
CA ASP A 24 15.78 10.68 -5.33
C ASP A 24 15.36 10.42 -3.88
N ASN A 25 14.69 11.40 -3.28
CA ASN A 25 14.12 11.28 -1.94
C ASN A 25 12.90 12.19 -1.77
N ALA A 26 11.81 11.63 -1.27
CA ALA A 26 10.58 12.36 -1.01
C ALA A 26 9.92 11.89 0.29
N PHE A 27 9.31 12.84 1.00
CA PHE A 27 8.42 12.59 2.13
C PHE A 27 7.07 13.21 1.85
N VAL A 28 6.00 12.45 2.13
CA VAL A 28 4.62 12.90 1.95
C VAL A 28 3.86 12.70 3.25
N ILE A 29 3.12 13.71 3.67
CA ILE A 29 2.15 13.61 4.76
C ILE A 29 0.77 13.84 4.16
N MET A 30 -0.18 12.97 4.46
CA MET A 30 -1.55 13.08 3.99
C MET A 30 -2.51 13.09 5.18
N ASN A 31 -3.48 13.99 5.18
CA ASN A 31 -4.62 13.93 6.07
C ASN A 31 -5.75 13.17 5.37
N LEU A 32 -6.47 12.36 6.12
CA LEU A 32 -7.57 11.54 5.61
C LEU A 32 -8.92 12.14 5.97
N LYS A 33 -9.88 12.03 5.06
CA LYS A 33 -11.30 12.29 5.34
C LYS A 33 -11.82 11.21 6.27
N GLY A 34 -12.71 11.60 7.19
CA GLY A 34 -13.41 10.64 8.05
C GLY A 34 -14.36 9.75 7.25
N SER A 35 -14.46 8.49 7.66
CA SER A 35 -15.38 7.49 7.11
C SER A 35 -15.77 6.48 8.19
N GLU A 36 -16.45 5.41 7.83
CA GLU A 36 -16.81 4.36 8.78
C GLU A 36 -15.59 3.70 9.44
N SER A 37 -14.53 3.45 8.65
CA SER A 37 -13.32 2.78 9.13
C SER A 37 -12.13 3.71 9.36
N VAL A 38 -12.24 5.00 9.03
CA VAL A 38 -11.15 5.98 9.14
C VAL A 38 -11.56 7.15 10.01
N GLN A 39 -10.80 7.39 11.08
CA GLN A 39 -11.00 8.58 11.92
C GLN A 39 -10.69 9.84 11.10
N ALA A 40 -11.54 10.85 11.19
CA ALA A 40 -11.31 12.15 10.57
C ALA A 40 -10.00 12.77 11.07
N GLY A 41 -9.15 13.22 10.14
CA GLY A 41 -7.83 13.76 10.45
C GLY A 41 -6.78 12.69 10.75
N ALA A 42 -7.06 11.41 10.56
CA ALA A 42 -6.03 10.37 10.55
C ALA A 42 -4.96 10.71 9.51
N GLN A 43 -3.71 10.39 9.80
CA GLN A 43 -2.58 10.77 8.95
C GLN A 43 -1.88 9.56 8.36
N VAL A 44 -1.40 9.73 7.13
CA VAL A 44 -0.50 8.79 6.47
C VAL A 44 0.85 9.48 6.24
N TYR A 45 1.92 8.78 6.56
CA TYR A 45 3.29 9.18 6.30
C TYR A 45 3.88 8.25 5.25
N CYS A 46 4.39 8.81 4.18
CA CYS A 46 5.04 8.05 3.12
C CYS A 46 6.46 8.59 2.91
N TRP A 47 7.42 7.67 2.84
CA TRP A 47 8.79 7.98 2.47
C TRP A 47 9.17 7.13 1.25
N ALA A 48 9.66 7.79 0.20
CA ALA A 48 10.22 7.15 -0.98
C ALA A 48 11.65 7.65 -1.19
N SER A 49 12.59 6.72 -1.36
CA SER A 49 14.00 7.07 -1.50
C SER A 49 14.73 6.05 -2.36
N SER A 50 15.52 6.51 -3.32
CA SER A 50 16.46 5.69 -4.10
C SER A 50 17.90 5.80 -3.62
N ILE A 51 18.14 6.51 -2.52
CA ILE A 51 19.47 6.74 -1.93
C ILE A 51 19.61 6.15 -0.53
N ASN A 52 18.63 5.35 -0.09
CA ASN A 52 18.64 4.72 1.23
C ASN A 52 19.56 3.50 1.22
N SER A 53 20.85 3.72 1.47
CA SER A 53 21.86 2.65 1.53
C SER A 53 21.52 1.63 2.60
N GLY A 54 21.61 0.33 2.25
CA GLY A 54 21.26 -0.78 3.16
C GLY A 54 19.84 -1.29 3.01
N ALA A 55 18.92 -0.50 2.49
CA ALA A 55 17.65 -0.98 2.01
C ALA A 55 17.83 -1.57 0.61
N ARG A 56 17.23 -2.73 0.36
CA ARG A 56 17.20 -3.33 -0.98
C ARG A 56 16.01 -2.78 -1.74
N HIS A 57 14.88 -3.47 -1.73
CA HIS A 57 13.61 -2.91 -2.16
C HIS A 57 12.91 -2.17 -1.03
N TYR A 58 12.88 -2.76 0.15
CA TYR A 58 12.39 -2.21 1.41
C TYR A 58 11.02 -1.56 1.34
N HIS A 59 10.07 -2.31 0.83
CA HIS A 59 8.68 -1.87 0.83
C HIS A 59 8.05 -2.28 2.17
N LYS A 60 7.70 -1.30 2.98
CA LYS A 60 7.13 -1.52 4.31
C LYS A 60 5.83 -0.75 4.47
N ILE A 61 4.85 -1.38 5.07
CA ILE A 61 3.59 -0.74 5.42
C ILE A 61 3.23 -1.03 6.87
N ARG A 62 2.84 0.02 7.60
CA ARG A 62 2.27 -0.10 8.94
C ARG A 62 0.92 0.59 8.99
N VAL A 63 -0.08 -0.11 9.50
CA VAL A 63 -1.43 0.43 9.71
C VAL A 63 -1.71 0.39 11.21
N VAL A 64 -2.07 1.55 11.77
CA VAL A 64 -2.36 1.70 13.20
C VAL A 64 -3.84 2.05 13.35
N GLY A 65 -4.57 1.17 13.98
CA GLY A 65 -5.97 1.37 14.36
C GLY A 65 -6.11 1.68 15.87
N SER A 66 -7.33 1.93 16.30
CA SER A 66 -7.66 2.23 17.70
C SER A 66 -7.53 1.01 18.65
N LYS A 67 -7.42 -0.20 18.13
CA LYS A 67 -7.37 -1.44 18.93
C LYS A 67 -6.10 -2.24 18.68
N ALA A 68 -5.53 -2.13 17.51
CA ALA A 68 -4.39 -2.94 17.10
C ALA A 68 -3.63 -2.26 15.96
N SER A 69 -2.43 -2.74 15.70
CA SER A 69 -1.64 -2.37 14.51
C SER A 69 -1.19 -3.61 13.74
N LEU A 70 -0.98 -3.40 12.45
CA LEU A 70 -0.41 -4.38 11.53
C LEU A 70 0.84 -3.78 10.88
N GLU A 71 1.89 -4.56 10.73
CA GLU A 71 3.10 -4.16 10.01
C GLU A 71 3.56 -5.30 9.10
N TRP A 72 3.78 -4.97 7.83
CA TRP A 72 4.32 -5.89 6.84
C TRP A 72 5.56 -5.28 6.20
N ASP A 73 6.53 -6.15 5.89
CA ASP A 73 7.82 -5.80 5.33
C ASP A 73 8.14 -6.79 4.20
N ASP A 74 8.44 -6.31 2.98
CA ASP A 74 8.72 -7.15 1.82
C ASP A 74 10.07 -7.90 1.90
N GLU A 75 10.96 -7.49 2.79
CA GLU A 75 12.17 -8.27 3.11
C GLU A 75 11.82 -9.54 3.94
N ARG A 76 10.59 -9.61 4.46
CA ARG A 76 10.02 -10.77 5.17
C ARG A 76 8.57 -11.04 4.71
N PRO A 77 8.34 -11.28 3.41
CA PRO A 77 7.01 -11.21 2.81
C PRO A 77 6.02 -12.23 3.35
N ASN A 78 6.49 -13.32 3.96
CA ASN A 78 5.65 -14.39 4.50
C ASN A 78 5.21 -14.16 5.94
N GLN A 79 5.57 -13.03 6.53
CA GLN A 79 5.26 -12.70 7.93
C GLN A 79 4.64 -11.30 8.03
N MET A 80 3.76 -11.14 9.01
CA MET A 80 3.16 -9.86 9.37
C MET A 80 3.14 -9.72 10.88
N LEU A 81 3.59 -8.58 11.41
CA LEU A 81 3.49 -8.28 12.82
C LEU A 81 2.08 -7.80 13.14
N TYR A 82 1.48 -8.37 14.17
CA TYR A 82 0.19 -7.98 14.71
C TYR A 82 0.33 -7.64 16.19
N GLU A 83 -0.06 -6.45 16.58
CA GLU A 83 0.11 -5.92 17.91
C GLU A 83 -1.22 -5.37 18.45
N ILE A 84 -1.65 -5.86 19.59
CA ILE A 84 -2.78 -5.36 20.36
C ILE A 84 -2.23 -4.67 21.59
N GLU A 85 -2.75 -3.49 21.92
CA GLU A 85 -2.31 -2.75 23.10
C GLU A 85 -2.49 -3.58 24.38
N GLY A 86 -1.42 -3.72 25.15
CA GLY A 86 -1.39 -4.50 26.40
C GLY A 86 -1.23 -6.00 26.22
N GLU A 87 -1.10 -6.51 24.99
CA GLU A 87 -0.83 -7.92 24.69
C GLU A 87 0.58 -8.12 24.12
N PRO A 88 1.14 -9.35 24.21
CA PRO A 88 2.38 -9.68 23.51
C PRO A 88 2.23 -9.54 22.00
N SER A 89 3.26 -9.03 21.34
CA SER A 89 3.33 -8.98 19.87
C SER A 89 3.24 -10.38 19.29
N ARG A 90 2.50 -10.51 18.17
CA ARG A 90 2.29 -11.77 17.45
C ARG A 90 2.85 -11.64 16.03
N VAL A 91 3.53 -12.67 15.57
CA VAL A 91 3.90 -12.81 14.17
C VAL A 91 2.86 -13.72 13.50
N LEU A 92 2.15 -13.18 12.53
CA LEU A 92 1.24 -13.94 11.68
C LEU A 92 2.02 -14.46 10.48
N GLU A 93 1.83 -15.72 10.14
CA GLU A 93 2.53 -16.37 9.04
C GLU A 93 1.56 -16.70 7.91
N ARG A 94 2.01 -16.50 6.67
CA ARG A 94 1.28 -16.88 5.48
C ARG A 94 0.97 -18.37 5.48
N GLY A 95 -0.22 -18.74 4.98
CA GLY A 95 -0.66 -20.12 4.88
C GLY A 95 -1.06 -20.75 6.22
N ALA A 96 -1.03 -20.01 7.32
CA ALA A 96 -1.43 -20.54 8.62
C ALA A 96 -2.96 -20.70 8.74
N GLY A 97 -3.39 -21.78 9.44
CA GLY A 97 -4.81 -22.12 9.56
C GLY A 97 -5.66 -21.13 10.37
N TYR A 98 -5.05 -20.19 11.08
CA TYR A 98 -5.75 -19.13 11.82
C TYR A 98 -6.06 -17.88 10.98
N LEU A 99 -5.58 -17.82 9.74
CA LEU A 99 -5.87 -16.70 8.82
C LEU A 99 -7.31 -16.78 8.31
N THR A 100 -7.83 -15.64 7.87
CA THR A 100 -9.15 -15.56 7.23
C THR A 100 -9.18 -16.33 5.91
N ASP A 101 -10.35 -16.71 5.45
CA ASP A 101 -10.51 -17.43 4.17
C ASP A 101 -9.99 -16.59 3.00
N GLU A 102 -10.24 -15.27 3.02
CA GLU A 102 -9.76 -14.35 2.00
C GLU A 102 -8.23 -14.32 1.91
N ALA A 103 -7.54 -14.36 3.04
CA ALA A 103 -6.08 -14.42 3.06
C ALA A 103 -5.55 -15.76 2.58
N ARG A 104 -6.26 -16.86 2.86
CA ARG A 104 -5.84 -18.22 2.48
C ARG A 104 -6.01 -18.52 0.99
N VAL A 105 -6.99 -17.89 0.30
CA VAL A 105 -7.16 -18.10 -1.15
C VAL A 105 -6.01 -17.54 -1.97
N GLU A 106 -5.22 -16.63 -1.41
CA GLU A 106 -4.02 -16.08 -2.06
C GLU A 106 -2.76 -16.91 -1.80
N ASP A 107 -2.84 -17.93 -0.95
CA ASP A 107 -1.76 -18.86 -0.64
C ASP A 107 -1.65 -19.92 -1.74
N ARG A 108 -0.54 -19.95 -2.48
CA ARG A 108 -0.38 -20.81 -3.65
C ARG A 108 0.31 -22.14 -3.35
N ILE A 109 1.29 -22.12 -2.45
CA ILE A 109 2.16 -23.27 -2.20
C ILE A 109 2.10 -23.80 -0.77
N GLY A 110 1.20 -23.24 0.06
CA GLY A 110 0.97 -23.67 1.43
C GLY A 110 1.97 -23.12 2.44
N GLY A 111 1.57 -23.17 3.70
CA GLY A 111 2.40 -22.71 4.82
C GLY A 111 3.74 -23.43 4.91
N GLY A 112 4.78 -22.71 5.32
CA GLY A 112 6.14 -23.24 5.45
C GLY A 112 6.98 -23.20 4.17
N HIS A 113 6.38 -22.87 3.02
CA HIS A 113 7.10 -22.62 1.76
C HIS A 113 7.15 -21.11 1.51
N ALA A 114 8.29 -20.59 1.08
CA ALA A 114 8.44 -19.16 0.83
C ALA A 114 7.72 -18.75 -0.46
N GLU A 115 6.85 -17.76 -0.37
CA GLU A 115 6.28 -17.02 -1.50
C GLU A 115 6.83 -15.59 -1.53
N GLY A 116 6.80 -14.97 -2.70
CA GLY A 116 7.31 -13.62 -2.89
C GLY A 116 6.65 -12.91 -4.07
N LEU A 117 7.43 -12.12 -4.78
CA LEU A 117 6.99 -11.25 -5.86
C LEU A 117 6.25 -12.00 -7.00
N PHE A 118 6.74 -13.18 -7.38
CA PHE A 118 6.15 -13.93 -8.50
C PHE A 118 4.77 -14.47 -8.17
N GLU A 119 4.58 -14.98 -6.95
CA GLU A 119 3.29 -15.48 -6.48
C GLU A 119 2.30 -14.32 -6.32
N ALA A 120 2.74 -13.17 -5.79
CA ALA A 120 1.91 -11.97 -5.67
C ALA A 120 1.44 -11.49 -7.06
N TRP A 121 2.33 -11.40 -8.05
CA TRP A 121 1.94 -11.06 -9.41
C TRP A 121 1.04 -12.11 -10.04
N SER A 122 1.31 -13.39 -9.79
CA SER A 122 0.45 -14.48 -10.28
C SER A 122 -0.96 -14.38 -9.74
N ASN A 123 -1.15 -13.92 -8.50
CA ASN A 123 -2.46 -13.67 -7.92
C ASN A 123 -3.20 -12.55 -8.65
N LEU A 124 -2.53 -11.43 -8.95
CA LEU A 124 -3.12 -10.33 -9.73
C LEU A 124 -3.53 -10.78 -11.14
N TYR A 125 -2.64 -11.47 -11.86
CA TYR A 125 -2.96 -11.98 -13.20
C TYR A 125 -4.08 -13.04 -13.19
N ALA A 126 -4.13 -13.91 -12.19
CA ALA A 126 -5.21 -14.87 -12.05
C ALA A 126 -6.57 -14.18 -11.86
N ARG A 127 -6.64 -13.16 -11.02
CA ARG A 127 -7.86 -12.34 -10.83
C ARG A 127 -8.28 -11.64 -12.11
N PHE A 128 -7.33 -11.05 -12.82
CA PHE A 128 -7.59 -10.41 -14.10
C PHE A 128 -8.11 -11.41 -15.16
N ALA A 129 -7.51 -12.59 -15.25
CA ALA A 129 -7.97 -13.64 -16.16
C ALA A 129 -9.40 -14.11 -15.84
N VAL A 130 -9.76 -14.25 -14.56
CA VAL A 130 -11.14 -14.55 -14.15
C VAL A 130 -12.08 -13.43 -14.56
N ALA A 131 -11.72 -12.17 -14.31
CA ALA A 131 -12.52 -11.02 -14.70
C ALA A 131 -12.77 -10.97 -16.22
N MET A 132 -11.75 -11.27 -17.04
CA MET A 132 -11.89 -11.36 -18.49
C MET A 132 -12.84 -12.47 -18.91
N ALA A 133 -12.67 -13.68 -18.35
CA ALA A 133 -13.53 -14.84 -18.68
C ALA A 133 -15.00 -14.64 -18.28
N ASP A 134 -15.24 -13.87 -17.22
CA ASP A 134 -16.60 -13.54 -16.81
C ASP A 134 -17.20 -12.40 -17.64
N ALA A 135 -16.40 -11.42 -18.06
CA ALA A 135 -16.82 -10.37 -18.98
C ALA A 135 -17.25 -10.95 -20.33
N ASP A 136 -16.56 -11.97 -20.84
CA ASP A 136 -16.94 -12.70 -22.07
C ASP A 136 -18.33 -13.38 -21.95
N LYS A 137 -18.77 -13.68 -20.73
CA LYS A 137 -20.11 -14.23 -20.41
C LYS A 137 -21.13 -13.13 -20.10
N GLY A 138 -20.75 -11.85 -20.17
CA GLY A 138 -21.58 -10.72 -19.78
C GLY A 138 -21.71 -10.53 -18.26
N VAL A 139 -20.85 -11.16 -17.46
CA VAL A 139 -20.80 -11.03 -16.01
C VAL A 139 -19.75 -10.01 -15.64
N TYR A 140 -20.18 -8.92 -15.03
CA TYR A 140 -19.32 -7.85 -14.56
C TYR A 140 -19.41 -7.81 -13.03
N GLY A 141 -18.47 -8.50 -12.37
CA GLY A 141 -18.41 -8.57 -10.93
C GLY A 141 -17.47 -7.55 -10.33
N ASP A 142 -17.50 -7.47 -9.01
CA ASP A 142 -16.58 -6.63 -8.24
C ASP A 142 -15.29 -7.42 -7.98
N PHE A 143 -14.40 -7.41 -8.96
CA PHE A 143 -13.10 -8.09 -8.88
C PHE A 143 -12.06 -7.17 -8.31
N TRP A 144 -11.39 -7.60 -7.25
CA TRP A 144 -10.30 -6.83 -6.69
C TRP A 144 -9.01 -7.03 -7.50
N TYR A 145 -8.73 -6.11 -8.38
CA TYR A 145 -7.44 -5.89 -9.04
C TYR A 145 -7.28 -4.39 -9.35
N PRO A 146 -6.04 -3.86 -9.46
CA PRO A 146 -5.84 -2.47 -9.83
C PRO A 146 -6.35 -2.22 -11.27
N ASP A 147 -7.40 -1.43 -11.38
CA ASP A 147 -8.01 -1.05 -12.66
C ASP A 147 -7.44 0.30 -13.17
N VAL A 148 -7.95 0.77 -14.29
CA VAL A 148 -7.56 2.07 -14.86
C VAL A 148 -7.86 3.24 -13.92
N LYS A 149 -8.89 3.13 -13.07
CA LYS A 149 -9.22 4.18 -12.10
C LYS A 149 -8.18 4.24 -10.99
N ALA A 150 -7.73 3.08 -10.51
CA ALA A 150 -6.63 3.00 -9.56
C ALA A 150 -5.34 3.60 -10.15
N GLY A 151 -5.04 3.32 -11.42
CA GLY A 151 -3.93 3.94 -12.13
C GLY A 151 -4.05 5.46 -12.22
N ALA A 152 -5.22 5.98 -12.59
CA ALA A 152 -5.50 7.42 -12.66
C ALA A 152 -5.36 8.10 -11.27
N GLN A 153 -5.80 7.44 -10.20
CA GLN A 153 -5.60 7.94 -8.83
C GLN A 153 -4.12 8.00 -8.45
N GLY A 154 -3.32 7.02 -8.87
CA GLY A 154 -1.87 7.04 -8.66
C GLY A 154 -1.20 8.23 -9.35
N ILE A 155 -1.55 8.51 -10.61
CA ILE A 155 -1.04 9.68 -11.34
C ILE A 155 -1.46 10.99 -10.65
N LYS A 156 -2.75 11.12 -10.33
CA LYS A 156 -3.25 12.29 -9.58
C LYS A 156 -2.46 12.51 -8.28
N TRP A 157 -2.17 11.44 -7.55
CA TRP A 157 -1.41 11.54 -6.31
C TRP A 157 0.00 12.07 -6.55
N ILE A 158 0.70 11.60 -7.59
CA ILE A 158 2.03 12.10 -7.97
C ILE A 158 1.96 13.58 -8.35
N GLU A 159 0.99 13.99 -9.17
CA GLU A 159 0.79 15.39 -9.58
C GLU A 159 0.57 16.30 -8.36
N LYS A 160 -0.23 15.87 -7.38
CA LYS A 160 -0.46 16.62 -6.15
C LYS A 160 0.79 16.70 -5.26
N CYS A 161 1.62 15.65 -5.22
CA CYS A 161 2.90 15.70 -4.54
C CYS A 161 3.85 16.72 -5.19
N VAL A 162 3.92 16.74 -6.50
CA VAL A 162 4.72 17.72 -7.26
C VAL A 162 4.18 19.14 -7.01
N GLU A 163 2.87 19.35 -7.12
CA GLU A 163 2.22 20.63 -6.83
C GLU A 163 2.59 21.17 -5.44
N SER A 164 2.52 20.32 -4.42
CA SER A 164 2.89 20.69 -3.05
C SER A 164 4.36 21.07 -2.94
N ALA A 165 5.24 20.24 -3.48
CA ALA A 165 6.69 20.48 -3.41
C ALA A 165 7.10 21.77 -4.12
N ASP A 166 6.55 22.05 -5.30
CA ASP A 166 6.82 23.26 -6.09
C ASP A 166 6.29 24.54 -5.42
N LYS A 167 5.27 24.41 -4.56
CA LYS A 167 4.75 25.47 -3.68
C LYS A 167 5.52 25.59 -2.35
N GLY A 168 6.73 25.05 -2.26
CA GLY A 168 7.54 25.09 -1.05
C GLY A 168 7.07 24.16 0.06
N SER A 169 6.53 23.00 -0.32
CA SER A 169 5.95 22.01 0.60
C SER A 169 4.69 22.52 1.31
N ALA A 170 3.87 23.29 0.61
CA ALA A 170 2.58 23.73 1.11
C ALA A 170 1.56 22.58 1.08
N TRP A 171 0.60 22.62 2.01
CA TRP A 171 -0.58 21.75 1.93
C TRP A 171 -1.40 22.05 0.69
N VAL A 172 -1.79 21.03 -0.04
CA VAL A 172 -2.66 21.12 -1.23
C VAL A 172 -3.85 20.18 -1.07
N ASP A 173 -5.02 20.66 -1.49
CA ASP A 173 -6.25 19.87 -1.48
C ASP A 173 -6.16 18.73 -2.51
N TYR A 174 -6.77 17.60 -2.16
CA TYR A 174 -6.74 16.40 -3.00
C TYR A 174 -8.00 16.24 -3.87
N GLU A 175 -8.80 17.28 -4.03
CA GLU A 175 -10.00 17.23 -4.89
C GLU A 175 -9.73 17.16 -6.38
#